data_ef9c2da756da5e7138a92f6ae05a9da7
#
_entry.id   ef9c2da756da5e7138a92f6ae05a9da7
#
_cell.length_a   1.000
_cell.length_b   1.000
_cell.length_c   1.000
_cell.angle_alpha   90.00
_cell.angle_beta   90.00
_cell.angle_gamma   90.00
#
_symmetry.space_group_name_H-M   'P 1'
#
loop_
_entity.id
_entity.type
_entity.pdbx_description
1 polymer ?
#
loop_
_entity_poly.entity_id
_entity_poly.type
_entity_poly.pdbx_seq_one_letter_code
_entity_poly.pdbx_strand_id
1 'polypeptide(L)'
;VVLGYSPLKSGFAFLPFTAGIIVFAGIASQLLPKFGPRRLMVPGLVFAGIGLLMLTLITPETSYTTHVLPSLLIMSSGMALVFIPLTSTSLHGVSNQDTGVASAMLNTSQQVGGSLGTALLNTVAATAATNYIAANQSMGEKVQAFGITHGFTVAFTVSAGLLFAGAIVLFFFINVGKESLVETEGVS
;
A
#
# COMPACT_ATOMS: atom_id res chain seq x y z
N VAL A 1 -18.29 -5.35 -6.07
CA VAL A 1 -18.69 -4.66 -7.29
C VAL A 1 -18.13 -5.39 -8.51
N VAL A 2 -16.78 -5.43 -8.73
CA VAL A 2 -16.17 -6.05 -9.92
C VAL A 2 -16.46 -7.56 -10.01
N LEU A 3 -16.30 -8.30 -8.92
CA LEU A 3 -16.52 -9.76 -8.86
C LEU A 3 -17.94 -10.16 -8.40
N GLY A 4 -18.85 -9.22 -8.25
CA GLY A 4 -20.23 -9.51 -7.82
C GLY A 4 -20.37 -10.12 -6.41
N TYR A 5 -19.36 -9.94 -5.56
CA TYR A 5 -19.37 -10.50 -4.21
C TYR A 5 -20.33 -9.72 -3.28
N SER A 6 -21.00 -10.45 -2.39
CA SER A 6 -21.71 -9.82 -1.27
C SER A 6 -20.71 -9.08 -0.34
N PRO A 7 -21.17 -8.10 0.45
CA PRO A 7 -20.29 -7.38 1.39
C PRO A 7 -19.52 -8.32 2.33
N LEU A 8 -20.17 -9.35 2.85
CA LEU A 8 -19.53 -10.35 3.72
C LEU A 8 -18.44 -11.15 2.98
N LYS A 9 -18.73 -11.62 1.76
CA LYS A 9 -17.77 -12.36 0.93
C LYS A 9 -16.57 -11.47 0.54
N SER A 10 -16.80 -10.19 0.30
CA SER A 10 -15.73 -9.22 0.04
C SER A 10 -14.85 -9.05 1.28
N GLY A 11 -15.43 -8.97 2.48
CA GLY A 11 -14.66 -8.93 3.74
C GLY A 11 -13.76 -10.15 3.90
N PHE A 12 -14.28 -11.36 3.69
CA PHE A 12 -13.50 -12.61 3.74
C PHE A 12 -12.39 -12.65 2.67
N ALA A 13 -12.63 -12.08 1.50
CA ALA A 13 -11.64 -12.00 0.44
C ALA A 13 -10.45 -11.09 0.81
N PHE A 14 -10.58 -10.19 1.78
CA PHE A 14 -9.48 -9.35 2.29
C PHE A 14 -8.72 -9.97 3.47
N LEU A 15 -9.20 -11.06 4.09
CA LEU A 15 -8.50 -11.71 5.20
C LEU A 15 -7.06 -12.14 4.87
N PRO A 16 -6.75 -12.70 3.68
CA PRO A 16 -5.37 -13.03 3.33
C PRO A 16 -4.43 -11.82 3.34
N PHE A 17 -4.91 -10.63 2.96
CA PHE A 17 -4.13 -9.39 3.03
C PHE A 17 -3.79 -9.04 4.49
N THR A 18 -4.78 -9.09 5.38
CA THR A 18 -4.58 -8.80 6.80
C THR A 18 -3.66 -9.83 7.46
N ALA A 19 -3.88 -11.12 7.19
CA ALA A 19 -3.01 -12.18 7.67
C ALA A 19 -1.57 -12.01 7.16
N GLY A 20 -1.42 -11.64 5.88
CA GLY A 20 -0.13 -11.31 5.28
C GLY A 20 0.57 -10.18 6.01
N ILE A 21 -0.13 -9.07 6.30
CA ILE A 21 0.47 -7.95 7.08
C ILE A 21 0.97 -8.45 8.43
N ILE A 22 0.20 -9.25 9.17
CA ILE A 22 0.60 -9.74 10.51
C ILE A 22 1.87 -10.60 10.40
N VAL A 23 1.90 -11.54 9.46
CA VAL A 23 3.06 -12.43 9.26
C VAL A 23 4.29 -11.64 8.85
N PHE A 24 4.16 -10.79 7.82
CA PHE A 24 5.28 -10.01 7.32
C PHE A 24 5.72 -8.89 8.27
N ALA A 25 4.84 -8.38 9.14
CA ALA A 25 5.22 -7.45 10.20
C ALA A 25 6.16 -8.11 11.22
N GLY A 26 5.89 -9.36 11.61
CA GLY A 26 6.80 -10.14 12.43
C GLY A 26 8.17 -10.34 11.78
N ILE A 27 8.19 -10.63 10.48
CA ILE A 27 9.44 -10.76 9.71
C ILE A 27 10.17 -9.41 9.63
N ALA A 28 9.45 -8.33 9.30
CA ALA A 28 10.01 -6.99 9.21
C ALA A 28 10.65 -6.52 10.53
N SER A 29 9.99 -6.81 11.66
CA SER A 29 10.53 -6.49 13.00
C SER A 29 11.85 -7.21 13.28
N GLN A 30 11.99 -8.46 12.85
CA GLN A 30 13.24 -9.23 13.04
C GLN A 30 14.35 -8.79 12.06
N LEU A 31 13.98 -8.32 10.89
CA LEU A 31 14.93 -7.87 9.87
C LEU A 31 15.40 -6.43 10.09
N LEU A 32 14.58 -5.60 10.74
CA LEU A 32 14.86 -4.18 10.97
C LEU A 32 16.20 -3.93 11.68
N PRO A 33 16.55 -4.61 12.79
CA PRO A 33 17.84 -4.43 13.44
C PRO A 33 19.04 -4.88 12.57
N LYS A 34 18.81 -5.84 11.65
CA LYS A 34 19.88 -6.42 10.83
C LYS A 34 20.20 -5.56 9.61
N PHE A 35 19.17 -5.05 8.94
CA PHE A 35 19.30 -4.39 7.64
C PHE A 35 19.11 -2.88 7.70
N GLY A 36 18.46 -2.38 8.76
CA GLY A 36 18.09 -0.98 8.91
C GLY A 36 16.84 -0.58 8.10
N PRO A 37 16.25 0.59 8.43
CA PRO A 37 14.94 0.99 7.87
C PRO A 37 14.97 1.17 6.35
N ARG A 38 15.98 1.85 5.81
CA ARG A 38 16.07 2.14 4.37
C ARG A 38 16.05 0.86 3.51
N ARG A 39 16.81 -0.17 3.92
CA ARG A 39 16.93 -1.43 3.16
C ARG A 39 15.68 -2.29 3.20
N LEU A 40 14.76 -2.02 4.13
CA LEU A 40 13.45 -2.69 4.18
C LEU A 40 12.38 -1.87 3.48
N MET A 41 12.34 -0.55 3.71
CA MET A 41 11.27 0.30 3.18
C MET A 41 11.32 0.43 1.65
N VAL A 42 12.51 0.55 1.05
CA VAL A 42 12.65 0.67 -0.40
C VAL A 42 12.11 -0.57 -1.14
N PRO A 43 12.57 -1.81 -0.83
CA PRO A 43 11.95 -3.00 -1.41
C PRO A 43 10.47 -3.14 -1.05
N GLY A 44 10.07 -2.72 0.16
CA GLY A 44 8.68 -2.74 0.61
C GLY A 44 7.77 -1.92 -0.32
N LEU A 45 8.16 -0.68 -0.66
CA LEU A 45 7.42 0.15 -1.62
C LEU A 45 7.38 -0.47 -3.01
N VAL A 46 8.48 -1.10 -3.44
CA VAL A 46 8.53 -1.80 -4.73
C VAL A 46 7.57 -3.01 -4.74
N PHE A 47 7.56 -3.83 -3.69
CA PHE A 47 6.63 -4.97 -3.59
C PHE A 47 5.18 -4.51 -3.55
N ALA A 48 4.87 -3.47 -2.78
CA ALA A 48 3.52 -2.90 -2.77
C ALA A 48 3.11 -2.39 -4.16
N GLY A 49 4.01 -1.70 -4.86
CA GLY A 49 3.80 -1.23 -6.24
C GLY A 49 3.59 -2.38 -7.24
N ILE A 50 4.39 -3.45 -7.15
CA ILE A 50 4.21 -4.66 -7.98
C ILE A 50 2.86 -5.31 -7.70
N GLY A 51 2.46 -5.46 -6.42
CA GLY A 51 1.15 -5.99 -6.06
C GLY A 51 0.00 -5.18 -6.67
N LEU A 52 0.10 -3.83 -6.68
CA LEU A 52 -0.87 -2.97 -7.35
C LEU A 52 -0.85 -3.13 -8.88
N LEU A 53 0.33 -3.24 -9.51
CA LEU A 53 0.43 -3.50 -10.94
C LEU A 53 -0.19 -4.85 -11.32
N MET A 54 -0.04 -5.88 -10.51
CA MET A 54 -0.74 -7.15 -10.75
C MET A 54 -2.26 -6.99 -10.69
N LEU A 55 -2.79 -6.11 -9.84
CA LEU A 55 -4.22 -5.78 -9.80
C LEU A 55 -4.70 -5.00 -11.04
N THR A 56 -3.82 -4.42 -11.85
CA THR A 56 -4.23 -3.80 -13.12
C THR A 56 -4.65 -4.82 -14.17
N LEU A 57 -4.26 -6.09 -14.01
CA LEU A 57 -4.61 -7.18 -14.93
C LEU A 57 -5.97 -7.80 -14.65
N ILE A 58 -6.73 -7.29 -13.67
CA ILE A 58 -8.06 -7.81 -13.35
C ILE A 58 -9.08 -7.38 -14.41
N THR A 59 -9.98 -8.33 -14.72
CA THR A 59 -11.17 -8.13 -15.55
C THR A 59 -12.40 -8.58 -14.76
N PRO A 60 -13.63 -8.25 -15.17
CA PRO A 60 -14.84 -8.75 -14.52
C PRO A 60 -14.93 -10.28 -14.45
N GLU A 61 -14.18 -10.98 -15.32
CA GLU A 61 -14.17 -12.44 -15.42
C GLU A 61 -12.97 -13.10 -14.71
N THR A 62 -12.09 -12.27 -14.11
CA THR A 62 -10.86 -12.76 -13.48
C THR A 62 -11.15 -13.56 -12.20
N SER A 63 -10.50 -14.72 -12.08
CA SER A 63 -10.56 -15.54 -10.87
C SER A 63 -9.81 -14.86 -9.70
N TYR A 64 -10.43 -14.87 -8.51
CA TYR A 64 -9.84 -14.34 -7.28
C TYR A 64 -8.52 -15.02 -6.93
N THR A 65 -8.49 -16.36 -6.99
CA THR A 65 -7.35 -17.16 -6.51
C THR A 65 -6.09 -17.01 -7.37
N THR A 66 -6.24 -16.78 -8.66
CA THR A 66 -5.10 -16.73 -9.58
C THR A 66 -4.51 -15.33 -9.75
N HIS A 67 -5.27 -14.27 -9.50
CA HIS A 67 -4.84 -12.89 -9.74
C HIS A 67 -4.93 -12.02 -8.49
N VAL A 68 -6.09 -12.01 -7.81
CA VAL A 68 -6.31 -11.09 -6.69
C VAL A 68 -5.52 -11.55 -5.45
N LEU A 69 -5.59 -12.82 -5.11
CA LEU A 69 -4.92 -13.36 -3.93
C LEU A 69 -3.39 -13.19 -3.96
N PRO A 70 -2.65 -13.56 -5.03
CA PRO A 70 -1.21 -13.30 -5.10
C PRO A 70 -0.87 -11.82 -5.01
N SER A 71 -1.64 -10.95 -5.66
CA SER A 71 -1.45 -9.50 -5.61
C SER A 71 -1.59 -8.97 -4.18
N LEU A 72 -2.62 -9.42 -3.45
CA LEU A 72 -2.84 -9.04 -2.05
C LEU A 72 -1.70 -9.49 -1.13
N LEU A 73 -1.16 -10.69 -1.34
CA LEU A 73 -0.04 -11.21 -0.54
C LEU A 73 1.26 -10.43 -0.81
N ILE A 74 1.56 -10.12 -2.06
CA ILE A 74 2.72 -9.30 -2.42
C ILE A 74 2.55 -7.88 -1.85
N MET A 75 1.38 -7.28 -2.00
CA MET A 75 1.09 -5.95 -1.49
C MET A 75 1.17 -5.90 0.05
N SER A 76 0.66 -6.91 0.76
CA SER A 76 0.73 -6.98 2.23
C SER A 76 2.16 -7.11 2.74
N SER A 77 3.01 -7.89 2.04
CA SER A 77 4.44 -7.98 2.39
C SER A 77 5.13 -6.64 2.23
N GLY A 78 4.86 -5.93 1.12
CA GLY A 78 5.40 -4.59 0.88
C GLY A 78 4.97 -3.59 1.94
N MET A 79 3.68 -3.56 2.28
CA MET A 79 3.13 -2.66 3.30
C MET A 79 3.76 -2.91 4.67
N ALA A 80 3.90 -4.16 5.10
CA ALA A 80 4.54 -4.49 6.37
C ALA A 80 6.02 -4.04 6.43
N LEU A 81 6.77 -4.24 5.34
CA LEU A 81 8.17 -3.79 5.22
C LEU A 81 8.31 -2.27 5.21
N VAL A 82 7.25 -1.52 4.97
CA VAL A 82 7.23 -0.05 5.04
C VAL A 82 6.78 0.42 6.42
N PHE A 83 5.61 -0.04 6.91
CA PHE A 83 4.99 0.50 8.11
C PHE A 83 5.79 0.23 9.39
N ILE A 84 6.39 -0.95 9.53
CA ILE A 84 7.16 -1.29 10.74
C ILE A 84 8.40 -0.40 10.87
N PRO A 85 9.29 -0.30 9.84
CA PRO A 85 10.43 0.60 9.95
C PRO A 85 10.03 2.08 10.01
N LEU A 86 8.97 2.49 9.32
CA LEU A 86 8.47 3.87 9.34
C LEU A 86 8.13 4.31 10.75
N THR A 87 7.31 3.52 11.46
CA THR A 87 6.90 3.83 12.84
C THR A 87 8.12 3.83 13.78
N SER A 88 8.97 2.82 13.69
CA SER A 88 10.18 2.72 14.51
C SER A 88 11.12 3.90 14.29
N THR A 89 11.36 4.29 13.04
CA THR A 89 12.27 5.40 12.70
C THR A 89 11.67 6.75 13.08
N SER A 90 10.38 6.94 12.94
CA SER A 90 9.72 8.21 13.27
C SER A 90 9.70 8.52 14.76
N LEU A 91 9.76 7.51 15.61
CA LEU A 91 9.80 7.65 17.08
C LEU A 91 11.22 7.53 17.65
N HIS A 92 12.21 7.23 16.80
CA HIS A 92 13.58 7.07 17.24
C HIS A 92 14.18 8.41 17.70
N GLY A 93 14.84 8.41 18.87
CA GLY A 93 15.44 9.59 19.45
C GLY A 93 14.47 10.61 20.06
N VAL A 94 13.17 10.29 20.06
CA VAL A 94 12.15 11.12 20.73
C VAL A 94 12.15 10.83 22.22
N SER A 95 12.14 11.89 23.07
CA SER A 95 12.07 11.75 24.52
C SER A 95 10.77 11.06 24.96
N ASN A 96 10.80 10.37 26.11
CA ASN A 96 9.58 9.72 26.65
C ASN A 96 8.44 10.73 26.87
N GLN A 97 8.76 12.00 27.17
CA GLN A 97 7.77 13.06 27.37
C GLN A 97 7.10 13.48 26.06
N ASP A 98 7.84 13.44 24.94
CA ASP A 98 7.38 13.91 23.64
C ASP A 98 6.83 12.78 22.74
N THR A 99 7.00 11.52 23.16
CA THR A 99 6.57 10.35 22.36
C THR A 99 5.08 10.40 22.00
N GLY A 100 4.23 10.92 22.91
CA GLY A 100 2.81 11.09 22.64
C GLY A 100 2.53 12.08 21.50
N VAL A 101 3.24 13.22 21.51
CA VAL A 101 3.10 14.27 20.48
C VAL A 101 3.64 13.76 19.14
N ALA A 102 4.81 13.12 19.13
CA ALA A 102 5.40 12.56 17.93
C ALA A 102 4.49 11.49 17.30
N SER A 103 3.91 10.59 18.11
CA SER A 103 2.95 9.59 17.63
C SER A 103 1.68 10.23 17.07
N ALA A 104 1.17 11.30 17.71
CA ALA A 104 0.01 12.03 17.19
C ALA A 104 0.31 12.71 15.86
N MET A 105 1.49 13.30 15.70
CA MET A 105 1.93 13.91 14.44
C MET A 105 2.06 12.86 13.32
N LEU A 106 2.64 11.69 13.62
CA LEU A 106 2.76 10.59 12.68
C LEU A 106 1.38 10.12 12.21
N ASN A 107 0.47 9.87 13.15
CA ASN A 107 -0.90 9.46 12.84
C ASN A 107 -1.65 10.52 12.03
N THR A 108 -1.53 11.80 12.39
CA THR A 108 -2.15 12.90 11.65
C THR A 108 -1.62 12.97 10.21
N SER A 109 -0.30 12.86 10.03
CA SER A 109 0.33 12.85 8.71
C SER A 109 -0.16 11.68 7.85
N GLN A 110 -0.29 10.48 8.44
CA GLN A 110 -0.84 9.31 7.76
C GLN A 110 -2.32 9.51 7.38
N GLN A 111 -3.14 10.08 8.26
CA GLN A 111 -4.56 10.35 7.99
C GLN A 111 -4.73 11.39 6.88
N VAL A 112 -3.96 12.48 6.92
CA VAL A 112 -3.99 13.51 5.87
C VAL A 112 -3.53 12.92 4.54
N GLY A 113 -2.40 12.22 4.52
CA GLY A 113 -1.90 11.57 3.32
C GLY A 113 -2.87 10.52 2.76
N GLY A 114 -3.46 9.71 3.62
CA GLY A 114 -4.48 8.72 3.25
C GLY A 114 -5.74 9.35 2.66
N SER A 115 -6.22 10.43 3.27
CA SER A 115 -7.42 11.16 2.79
C SER A 115 -7.18 11.79 1.43
N LEU A 116 -6.05 12.49 1.26
CA LEU A 116 -5.68 13.11 -0.02
C LEU A 116 -5.45 12.05 -1.10
N GLY A 117 -4.75 10.96 -0.76
CA GLY A 117 -4.52 9.84 -1.67
C GLY A 117 -5.84 9.20 -2.12
N THR A 118 -6.74 8.92 -1.17
CA THR A 118 -8.05 8.33 -1.48
C THR A 118 -8.89 9.26 -2.35
N ALA A 119 -8.93 10.56 -2.07
CA ALA A 119 -9.67 11.54 -2.87
C ALA A 119 -9.12 11.62 -4.30
N LEU A 120 -7.79 11.69 -4.44
CA LEU A 120 -7.12 11.72 -5.74
C LEU A 120 -7.43 10.46 -6.56
N LEU A 121 -7.23 9.28 -5.96
CA LEU A 121 -7.40 8.00 -6.65
C LEU A 121 -8.85 7.71 -6.99
N ASN A 122 -9.81 8.09 -6.14
CA ASN A 122 -11.23 8.01 -6.47
C ASN A 122 -11.61 8.91 -7.64
N THR A 123 -11.07 10.13 -7.69
CA THR A 123 -11.30 11.05 -8.82
C THR A 123 -10.74 10.48 -10.12
N VAL A 124 -9.52 9.95 -10.07
CA VAL A 124 -8.89 9.30 -11.23
C VAL A 124 -9.72 8.10 -11.69
N ALA A 125 -10.13 7.22 -10.76
CA ALA A 125 -10.93 6.04 -11.07
C ALA A 125 -12.29 6.41 -11.68
N ALA A 126 -13.00 7.38 -11.08
CA ALA A 126 -14.31 7.82 -11.56
C ALA A 126 -14.22 8.45 -12.95
N THR A 127 -13.22 9.31 -13.18
CA THR A 127 -13.01 9.96 -14.49
C THR A 127 -12.68 8.92 -15.56
N ALA A 128 -11.77 7.98 -15.27
CA ALA A 128 -11.42 6.93 -16.23
C ALA A 128 -12.59 6.00 -16.53
N ALA A 129 -13.39 5.63 -15.51
CA ALA A 129 -14.59 4.82 -15.68
C ALA A 129 -15.63 5.54 -16.56
N THR A 130 -15.92 6.80 -16.29
CA THR A 130 -16.89 7.61 -17.05
C THR A 130 -16.47 7.75 -18.51
N ASN A 131 -15.20 8.08 -18.75
CA ASN A 131 -14.68 8.22 -20.12
C ASN A 131 -14.74 6.89 -20.88
N TYR A 132 -14.41 5.76 -20.23
CA TYR A 132 -14.52 4.44 -20.83
C TYR A 132 -15.97 4.10 -21.22
N ILE A 133 -16.92 4.32 -20.29
CA ILE A 133 -18.35 4.08 -20.53
C ILE A 133 -18.86 4.93 -21.70
N ALA A 134 -18.50 6.21 -21.74
CA ALA A 134 -18.91 7.13 -22.80
C ALA A 134 -18.38 6.69 -24.18
N ALA A 135 -17.15 6.20 -24.24
CA ALA A 135 -16.50 5.76 -25.47
C ALA A 135 -16.99 4.38 -25.98
N ASN A 136 -17.57 3.54 -25.10
CA ASN A 136 -17.89 2.14 -25.41
C ASN A 136 -19.38 1.79 -25.25
N GLN A 137 -20.29 2.74 -25.47
CA GLN A 137 -21.74 2.55 -25.29
C GLN A 137 -22.31 1.37 -26.12
N SER A 138 -21.66 1.01 -27.23
CA SER A 138 -22.04 -0.13 -28.08
C SER A 138 -21.95 -1.50 -27.35
N MET A 139 -21.26 -1.60 -26.20
CA MET A 139 -21.15 -2.83 -25.40
C MET A 139 -22.43 -3.19 -24.62
N GLY A 140 -23.46 -2.33 -24.65
CA GLY A 140 -24.72 -2.56 -23.94
C GLY A 140 -24.54 -2.66 -22.42
N GLU A 141 -25.27 -3.61 -21.78
CA GLU A 141 -25.29 -3.75 -20.31
C GLU A 141 -23.91 -4.02 -19.68
N LYS A 142 -22.97 -4.60 -20.42
CA LYS A 142 -21.63 -4.94 -19.90
C LYS A 142 -20.73 -3.72 -19.73
N VAL A 143 -21.02 -2.60 -20.39
CA VAL A 143 -20.17 -1.39 -20.38
C VAL A 143 -19.91 -0.87 -18.96
N GLN A 144 -20.91 -0.97 -18.07
CA GLN A 144 -20.78 -0.50 -16.68
C GLN A 144 -19.73 -1.30 -15.90
N ALA A 145 -19.77 -2.62 -15.96
CA ALA A 145 -18.83 -3.48 -15.25
C ALA A 145 -17.39 -3.28 -15.77
N PHE A 146 -17.22 -3.24 -17.08
CA PHE A 146 -15.91 -3.01 -17.69
C PHE A 146 -15.39 -1.59 -17.43
N GLY A 147 -16.25 -0.57 -17.48
CA GLY A 147 -15.87 0.82 -17.19
C GLY A 147 -15.41 0.99 -15.74
N ILE A 148 -16.14 0.45 -14.78
CA ILE A 148 -15.75 0.49 -13.35
C ILE A 148 -14.41 -0.24 -13.15
N THR A 149 -14.24 -1.41 -13.74
CA THR A 149 -12.98 -2.17 -13.67
C THR A 149 -11.83 -1.36 -14.27
N HIS A 150 -12.02 -0.76 -15.45
CA HIS A 150 -11.04 0.11 -16.08
C HIS A 150 -10.67 1.29 -15.19
N GLY A 151 -11.64 1.93 -14.53
CA GLY A 151 -11.37 2.99 -13.56
C GLY A 151 -10.44 2.54 -12.43
N PHE A 152 -10.69 1.36 -11.84
CA PHE A 152 -9.82 0.81 -10.81
C PHE A 152 -8.42 0.45 -11.33
N THR A 153 -8.30 -0.12 -12.53
CA THR A 153 -6.98 -0.45 -13.10
C THR A 153 -6.14 0.81 -13.34
N VAL A 154 -6.76 1.91 -13.80
CA VAL A 154 -6.07 3.20 -13.93
C VAL A 154 -5.63 3.73 -12.58
N ALA A 155 -6.51 3.70 -11.56
CA ALA A 155 -6.14 4.13 -10.21
C ALA A 155 -5.01 3.28 -9.61
N PHE A 156 -5.00 1.96 -9.81
CA PHE A 156 -3.91 1.09 -9.38
C PHE A 156 -2.60 1.40 -10.09
N THR A 157 -2.64 1.73 -11.37
CA THR A 157 -1.45 2.15 -12.13
C THR A 157 -0.87 3.44 -11.56
N VAL A 158 -1.72 4.45 -11.31
CA VAL A 158 -1.29 5.71 -10.69
C VAL A 158 -0.72 5.48 -9.30
N SER A 159 -1.40 4.65 -8.48
CA SER A 159 -0.92 4.30 -7.13
C SER A 159 0.44 3.61 -7.16
N ALA A 160 0.64 2.66 -8.08
CA ALA A 160 1.92 1.99 -8.25
C ALA A 160 3.03 3.00 -8.64
N GLY A 161 2.71 3.93 -9.55
CA GLY A 161 3.63 5.01 -9.92
C GLY A 161 4.03 5.89 -8.73
N LEU A 162 3.07 6.25 -7.88
CA LEU A 162 3.33 7.01 -6.65
C LEU A 162 4.19 6.23 -5.66
N LEU A 163 3.98 4.91 -5.51
CA LEU A 163 4.81 4.07 -4.64
C LEU A 163 6.25 3.95 -5.17
N PHE A 164 6.44 3.79 -6.47
CA PHE A 164 7.78 3.78 -7.06
C PHE A 164 8.47 5.14 -6.94
N ALA A 165 7.75 6.23 -7.15
CA ALA A 165 8.28 7.58 -6.90
C ALA A 165 8.66 7.75 -5.42
N GLY A 166 7.82 7.29 -4.49
CA GLY A 166 8.12 7.25 -3.07
C GLY A 166 9.36 6.41 -2.75
N ALA A 167 9.53 5.25 -3.40
CA ALA A 167 10.73 4.42 -3.24
C ALA A 167 12.01 5.15 -3.68
N ILE A 168 11.94 5.90 -4.78
CA ILE A 168 13.06 6.71 -5.27
C ILE A 168 13.37 7.84 -4.28
N VAL A 169 12.37 8.58 -3.84
CA VAL A 169 12.55 9.67 -2.86
C VAL A 169 13.16 9.11 -1.57
N LEU A 170 12.62 8.01 -1.05
CA LEU A 170 13.11 7.37 0.16
C LEU A 170 14.55 6.88 -0.02
N PHE A 171 14.88 6.33 -1.18
CA PHE A 171 16.24 5.87 -1.49
C PHE A 171 17.28 7.01 -1.44
N PHE A 172 16.94 8.20 -1.90
CA PHE A 172 17.87 9.33 -1.93
C PHE A 172 17.88 10.14 -0.64
N PHE A 173 16.73 10.33 0.02
CA PHE A 173 16.58 11.26 1.13
C PHE A 173 16.68 10.61 2.51
N ILE A 174 16.36 9.33 2.67
CA ILE A 174 16.50 8.66 3.97
C ILE A 174 17.89 8.04 4.08
N ASN A 175 18.74 8.69 4.84
CA ASN A 175 20.10 8.21 5.16
C ASN A 175 20.20 7.64 6.59
N VAL A 176 19.10 7.08 7.11
CA VAL A 176 19.07 6.44 8.44
C VAL A 176 19.66 5.04 8.28
N GLY A 177 20.92 4.89 8.67
CA GLY A 177 21.64 3.63 8.65
C GLY A 177 21.31 2.74 9.85
N LYS A 178 21.88 1.53 9.84
CA LYS A 178 21.79 0.55 10.92
C LYS A 178 22.31 1.10 12.26
N GLU A 179 23.30 2.01 12.22
CA GLU A 179 24.00 2.56 13.37
C GLU A 179 23.09 3.43 14.26
N SER A 180 22.14 4.14 13.68
CA SER A 180 21.23 5.02 14.42
C SER A 180 20.23 4.27 15.32
N LEU A 181 19.99 2.98 15.10
CA LEU A 181 19.08 2.17 15.92
C LEU A 181 19.79 1.47 17.09
N VAL A 182 21.11 1.34 17.03
CA VAL A 182 21.92 0.59 18.03
C VAL A 182 22.40 1.49 19.17
N GLU A 183 22.56 2.81 18.95
CA GLU A 183 23.07 3.74 19.97
C GLU A 183 22.16 3.90 21.19
N THR A 184 20.89 3.52 21.12
CA THR A 184 19.93 3.65 22.25
C THR A 184 19.96 2.49 23.24
N GLU A 185 20.53 1.33 22.91
CA GLU A 185 20.66 0.19 23.85
C GLU A 185 21.91 0.29 24.75
N GLY A 186 22.82 1.21 24.48
CA GLY A 186 24.08 1.38 25.22
C GLY A 186 24.06 2.44 26.31
N VAL A 187 22.96 3.15 26.54
CA VAL A 187 22.83 4.22 27.55
C VAL A 187 21.64 3.92 28.46
N SER A 188 21.74 2.86 29.24
CA SER A 188 20.87 2.57 30.38
C SER A 188 21.69 2.09 31.57
#